data_2f682f7cba6ea201f837d5a6c50a8b20
#
_entry.id   2f682f7cba6ea201f837d5a6c50a8b20
#
_cell.length_a   1.000
_cell.length_b   1.000
_cell.length_c   1.000
_cell.angle_alpha   90.00
_cell.angle_beta   90.00
_cell.angle_gamma   90.00
#
_symmetry.space_group_name_H-M   'P 1'
#
loop_
_entity.id
_entity.type
_entity.pdbx_description
1 polymer ?
#
loop_
_entity_poly.entity_id
_entity_poly.type
_entity_poly.pdbx_seq_one_letter_code
_entity_poly.pdbx_strand_id
1 'polypeptide(L)'
;MIVEIITTGTELLLGEIDNENSRWLAVFLNQHGFTVAYMTTVGDNAMRMRNAMEIALSRADIVITSGGLGATQGDITKRIGAEALGISYVYYEDQNSRLRDYYEREGRVYSKLLSRQAWFGEGSCIFENHVGSANGSASIKNHKALIHLPGPPFEMKIMAEKEMMPWLESNFGPQGIIYSVIVTITGLTETEIESRIMDLIKAQENPTFALLARPGYIALRMTAHGSTIQNAHDLITPFLLIIKKRLPVSEYHVESDIRSDLAELLIQYKMTMSAAESCTGGIIGKLMTDLPGSSDYFKGSAVTYWNDSKEKILGVSKSVLERDTAVSAGVAGEMAEGSRRLYNSDVSVATTGYAGPGNGIHGESPGLVFIAVSGKYGTKVYEEHFMGNRESIRYGAADKALYYILQYIKLNKGG
;
A
#
# COMPACT_ATOMS: atom_id res chain seq x y z
N MET A 1 -20.05 5.59 7.64
CA MET A 1 -19.56 6.42 8.76
C MET A 1 -18.31 7.17 8.36
N ILE A 2 -18.19 8.42 8.76
CA ILE A 2 -17.03 9.28 8.45
C ILE A 2 -15.94 9.08 9.50
N VAL A 3 -14.71 8.81 9.03
CA VAL A 3 -13.53 8.63 9.88
C VAL A 3 -12.53 9.75 9.60
N GLU A 4 -11.91 10.26 10.67
CA GLU A 4 -10.70 11.08 10.61
C GLU A 4 -9.53 10.36 11.28
N ILE A 5 -8.38 10.31 10.60
CA ILE A 5 -7.14 9.77 11.13
C ILE A 5 -6.24 10.94 11.56
N ILE A 6 -5.75 10.91 12.80
CA ILE A 6 -4.79 11.88 13.33
C ILE A 6 -3.49 11.15 13.66
N THR A 7 -2.41 11.45 12.97
CA THR A 7 -1.08 10.95 13.31
C THR A 7 -0.32 11.97 14.14
N THR A 8 0.35 11.50 15.19
CA THR A 8 1.08 12.35 16.13
C THR A 8 2.57 12.05 16.08
N GLY A 9 3.37 13.09 15.98
CA GLY A 9 4.83 13.00 15.96
C GLY A 9 5.44 14.23 15.29
N THR A 10 6.40 14.83 15.93
CA THR A 10 7.11 15.99 15.39
C THR A 10 7.98 15.61 14.21
N GLU A 11 8.53 14.39 14.16
CA GLU A 11 9.34 13.82 13.09
C GLU A 11 8.54 13.70 11.76
N LEU A 12 7.22 13.48 11.84
CA LEU A 12 6.35 13.47 10.67
C LEU A 12 6.23 14.86 10.06
N LEU A 13 6.13 15.91 10.90
CA LEU A 13 6.03 17.30 10.42
C LEU A 13 7.37 17.83 9.88
N LEU A 14 8.49 17.32 10.38
CA LEU A 14 9.82 17.65 9.88
C LEU A 14 10.17 16.91 8.58
N GLY A 15 9.34 15.92 8.19
CA GLY A 15 9.61 15.11 6.99
C GLY A 15 10.77 14.14 7.16
N GLU A 16 11.12 13.79 8.40
CA GLU A 16 12.18 12.82 8.71
C GLU A 16 11.74 11.39 8.39
N ILE A 17 10.45 11.13 8.51
CA ILE A 17 9.82 9.84 8.18
C ILE A 17 8.52 10.05 7.40
N ASP A 18 8.16 9.08 6.57
CA ASP A 18 6.89 9.04 5.86
C ASP A 18 5.73 8.70 6.80
N ASN A 19 4.56 9.30 6.56
CA ASN A 19 3.34 8.97 7.31
C ASN A 19 2.71 7.67 6.79
N GLU A 20 3.38 6.54 7.01
CA GLU A 20 2.91 5.21 6.59
C GLU A 20 1.63 4.82 7.31
N ASN A 21 1.49 5.18 8.60
CA ASN A 21 0.36 4.77 9.41
C ASN A 21 -0.97 5.31 8.89
N SER A 22 -1.03 6.61 8.55
CA SER A 22 -2.28 7.19 8.02
C SER A 22 -2.67 6.57 6.68
N ARG A 23 -1.69 6.31 5.80
CA ARG A 23 -1.92 5.64 4.52
C ARG A 23 -2.45 4.22 4.72
N TRP A 24 -1.81 3.43 5.59
CA TRP A 24 -2.22 2.06 5.85
C TRP A 24 -3.61 1.99 6.49
N LEU A 25 -3.87 2.80 7.52
CA LEU A 25 -5.19 2.88 8.18
C LEU A 25 -6.28 3.28 7.19
N ALA A 26 -6.02 4.22 6.28
CA ALA A 26 -7.00 4.63 5.29
C ALA A 26 -7.37 3.48 4.35
N VAL A 27 -6.39 2.73 3.86
CA VAL A 27 -6.64 1.55 3.01
C VAL A 27 -7.42 0.49 3.80
N PHE A 28 -6.96 0.17 5.00
CA PHE A 28 -7.56 -0.85 5.86
C PHE A 28 -9.03 -0.52 6.21
N LEU A 29 -9.32 0.70 6.64
CA LEU A 29 -10.67 1.14 6.98
C LEU A 29 -11.60 1.16 5.77
N ASN A 30 -11.12 1.65 4.63
CA ASN A 30 -11.89 1.65 3.39
C ASN A 30 -12.24 0.21 2.94
N GLN A 31 -11.33 -0.75 3.07
CA GLN A 31 -11.62 -2.17 2.77
C GLN A 31 -12.73 -2.75 3.66
N HIS A 32 -12.93 -2.20 4.87
CA HIS A 32 -14.00 -2.57 5.80
C HIS A 32 -15.22 -1.63 5.73
N GLY A 33 -15.33 -0.82 4.68
CA GLY A 33 -16.51 0.01 4.41
C GLY A 33 -16.59 1.34 5.17
N PHE A 34 -15.57 1.68 5.96
CA PHE A 34 -15.50 2.98 6.63
C PHE A 34 -14.93 4.05 5.70
N THR A 35 -15.57 5.21 5.62
CA THR A 35 -15.13 6.30 4.76
C THR A 35 -14.12 7.19 5.48
N VAL A 36 -12.84 7.10 5.13
CA VAL A 36 -11.83 8.04 5.62
C VAL A 36 -11.94 9.35 4.84
N ALA A 37 -12.49 10.38 5.49
CA ALA A 37 -12.70 11.69 4.87
C ALA A 37 -11.57 12.68 5.15
N TYR A 38 -10.84 12.51 6.26
CA TYR A 38 -9.80 13.44 6.69
C TYR A 38 -8.58 12.70 7.25
N MET A 39 -7.41 13.25 6.96
CA MET A 39 -6.14 12.84 7.58
C MET A 39 -5.42 14.08 8.06
N THR A 40 -5.06 14.12 9.34
CA THR A 40 -4.40 15.25 10.00
C THR A 40 -3.10 14.76 10.62
N THR A 41 -2.01 15.52 10.49
CA THR A 41 -0.76 15.27 11.20
C THR A 41 -0.50 16.41 12.18
N VAL A 42 -0.18 16.09 13.44
CA VAL A 42 0.07 17.07 14.49
C VAL A 42 1.34 16.70 15.26
N GLY A 43 2.16 17.70 15.62
CA GLY A 43 3.34 17.49 16.48
C GLY A 43 2.95 17.37 17.96
N ASP A 44 3.93 17.02 18.81
CA ASP A 44 3.79 16.73 20.25
C ASP A 44 3.57 18.01 21.08
N ASN A 45 2.52 18.75 20.75
CA ASN A 45 2.11 19.97 21.42
C ASN A 45 0.66 19.86 21.88
N ALA A 46 0.44 19.99 23.18
CA ALA A 46 -0.86 19.75 23.81
C ALA A 46 -2.00 20.63 23.24
N MET A 47 -1.74 21.91 22.97
CA MET A 47 -2.76 22.83 22.47
C MET A 47 -3.12 22.52 21.01
N ARG A 48 -2.11 22.28 20.16
CA ARG A 48 -2.35 21.92 18.74
C ARG A 48 -3.07 20.58 18.63
N MET A 49 -2.67 19.60 19.44
CA MET A 49 -3.28 18.26 19.46
C MET A 49 -4.73 18.33 19.92
N ARG A 50 -5.04 19.12 20.98
CA ARG A 50 -6.42 19.37 21.43
C ARG A 50 -7.26 19.97 20.31
N ASN A 51 -6.82 21.06 19.71
CA ASN A 51 -7.55 21.72 18.62
C ASN A 51 -7.80 20.76 17.46
N ALA A 52 -6.80 19.95 17.06
CA ALA A 52 -6.97 18.96 16.01
C ALA A 52 -8.04 17.91 16.35
N MET A 53 -8.03 17.39 17.59
CA MET A 53 -9.02 16.41 18.06
C MET A 53 -10.44 17.01 18.17
N GLU A 54 -10.57 18.23 18.67
CA GLU A 54 -11.86 18.91 18.77
C GLU A 54 -12.47 19.15 17.37
N ILE A 55 -11.67 19.62 16.41
CA ILE A 55 -12.08 19.78 15.02
C ILE A 55 -12.49 18.42 14.43
N ALA A 56 -11.68 17.38 14.60
CA ALA A 56 -11.97 16.05 14.11
C ALA A 56 -13.27 15.48 14.69
N LEU A 57 -13.47 15.58 16.01
CA LEU A 57 -14.69 15.15 16.69
C LEU A 57 -15.94 15.94 16.24
N SER A 58 -15.77 17.19 15.78
CA SER A 58 -16.91 18.00 15.28
C SER A 58 -17.42 17.51 13.91
N ARG A 59 -16.56 16.91 13.06
CA ARG A 59 -16.85 16.58 11.66
C ARG A 59 -16.81 15.10 11.29
N ALA A 60 -16.22 14.26 12.15
CA ALA A 60 -16.17 12.82 11.93
C ALA A 60 -16.97 12.07 13.00
N ASP A 61 -17.46 10.89 12.68
CA ASP A 61 -18.14 9.98 13.61
C ASP A 61 -17.14 9.21 14.46
N ILE A 62 -15.99 8.88 13.84
CA ILE A 62 -14.89 8.13 14.42
C ILE A 62 -13.59 8.91 14.22
N VAL A 63 -12.85 9.17 15.28
CA VAL A 63 -11.51 9.76 15.24
C VAL A 63 -10.52 8.70 15.69
N ILE A 64 -9.52 8.40 14.87
CA ILE A 64 -8.47 7.42 15.15
C ILE A 64 -7.15 8.16 15.26
N THR A 65 -6.47 8.08 16.39
CA THR A 65 -5.12 8.62 16.56
C THR A 65 -4.08 7.52 16.45
N SER A 66 -2.91 7.82 15.93
CA SER A 66 -1.75 6.92 15.93
C SER A 66 -0.50 7.68 16.40
N GLY A 67 0.10 7.17 17.47
CA GLY A 67 1.27 7.74 18.13
C GLY A 67 1.00 8.39 19.48
N GLY A 68 2.07 8.67 20.24
CA GLY A 68 2.02 9.38 21.54
C GLY A 68 1.37 8.59 22.68
N LEU A 69 1.51 7.25 22.70
CA LEU A 69 0.98 6.37 23.76
C LEU A 69 2.03 5.89 24.77
N GLY A 70 3.29 6.21 24.55
CA GLY A 70 4.41 5.80 25.38
C GLY A 70 4.41 6.42 26.78
N ALA A 71 5.60 6.43 27.43
CA ALA A 71 5.79 6.94 28.78
C ALA A 71 6.55 8.27 28.82
N THR A 72 6.98 8.80 27.68
CA THR A 72 7.76 10.06 27.63
C THR A 72 6.88 11.28 27.90
N GLN A 73 7.48 12.44 28.01
CA GLN A 73 6.72 13.68 28.20
C GLN A 73 5.93 14.11 26.96
N GLY A 74 6.37 13.67 25.76
CA GLY A 74 5.69 13.91 24.49
C GLY A 74 4.47 12.99 24.28
N ASP A 75 4.37 11.90 25.02
CA ASP A 75 3.28 10.92 24.92
C ASP A 75 2.02 11.42 25.67
N ILE A 76 1.30 12.32 25.03
CA ILE A 76 0.16 13.02 25.63
C ILE A 76 -1.18 12.69 24.96
N THR A 77 -1.17 11.83 23.93
CA THR A 77 -2.32 11.60 23.05
C THR A 77 -3.55 11.11 23.80
N LYS A 78 -3.43 10.11 24.68
CA LYS A 78 -4.57 9.59 25.48
C LYS A 78 -5.15 10.64 26.43
N ARG A 79 -4.29 11.42 27.07
CA ARG A 79 -4.73 12.48 27.98
C ARG A 79 -5.50 13.57 27.25
N ILE A 80 -4.92 14.10 26.18
CA ILE A 80 -5.56 15.15 25.36
C ILE A 80 -6.84 14.63 24.72
N GLY A 81 -6.86 13.36 24.30
CA GLY A 81 -8.07 12.71 23.76
C GLY A 81 -9.19 12.63 24.79
N ALA A 82 -8.91 12.22 26.01
CA ALA A 82 -9.89 12.20 27.10
C ALA A 82 -10.46 13.59 27.35
N GLU A 83 -9.59 14.62 27.42
CA GLU A 83 -9.98 16.02 27.60
C GLU A 83 -10.85 16.51 26.43
N ALA A 84 -10.49 16.22 25.16
CA ALA A 84 -11.25 16.62 23.98
C ALA A 84 -12.62 15.94 23.91
N LEU A 85 -12.70 14.66 24.29
CA LEU A 85 -13.95 13.91 24.36
C LEU A 85 -14.77 14.29 25.61
N GLY A 86 -14.18 15.02 26.57
CA GLY A 86 -14.82 15.47 27.80
C GLY A 86 -15.09 14.32 28.79
N ILE A 87 -14.17 13.35 28.90
CA ILE A 87 -14.20 12.25 29.86
C ILE A 87 -13.03 12.39 30.83
N SER A 88 -13.17 11.79 32.05
CA SER A 88 -12.09 11.78 33.04
C SER A 88 -10.90 10.98 32.51
N TYR A 89 -9.68 11.38 32.86
CA TYR A 89 -8.46 10.62 32.59
C TYR A 89 -8.01 9.95 33.89
N VAL A 90 -8.11 8.62 33.96
CA VAL A 90 -7.99 7.85 35.20
C VAL A 90 -6.91 6.76 35.07
N TYR A 91 -6.39 6.41 36.24
CA TYR A 91 -5.35 5.39 36.36
C TYR A 91 -5.94 4.00 36.57
N TYR A 92 -5.42 3.01 35.86
CA TYR A 92 -5.83 1.60 35.90
C TYR A 92 -4.68 0.76 36.49
N GLU A 93 -4.84 0.25 37.73
CA GLU A 93 -3.80 -0.55 38.39
C GLU A 93 -3.56 -1.89 37.73
N ASP A 94 -4.60 -2.52 37.16
CA ASP A 94 -4.49 -3.75 36.39
C ASP A 94 -3.59 -3.57 35.15
N GLN A 95 -3.68 -2.42 34.49
CA GLN A 95 -2.85 -2.08 33.34
C GLN A 95 -1.39 -1.80 33.75
N ASN A 96 -1.19 -1.24 34.94
CA ASN A 96 0.15 -1.05 35.50
C ASN A 96 0.78 -2.39 35.91
N SER A 97 0.00 -3.31 36.47
CA SER A 97 0.45 -4.67 36.78
C SER A 97 0.88 -5.42 35.52
N ARG A 98 0.03 -5.37 34.45
CA ARG A 98 0.38 -5.94 33.13
C ARG A 98 1.71 -5.36 32.59
N LEU A 99 1.94 -4.06 32.74
CA LEU A 99 3.20 -3.44 32.31
C LEU A 99 4.39 -4.00 33.07
N ARG A 100 4.27 -4.20 34.40
CA ARG A 100 5.34 -4.83 35.21
C ARG A 100 5.65 -6.24 34.69
N ASP A 101 4.61 -7.05 34.51
CA ASP A 101 4.74 -8.44 34.01
C ASP A 101 5.35 -8.48 32.60
N TYR A 102 4.98 -7.52 31.72
CA TYR A 102 5.56 -7.40 30.39
C TYR A 102 7.07 -7.13 30.46
N TYR A 103 7.50 -6.13 31.25
CA TYR A 103 8.91 -5.78 31.37
C TYR A 103 9.74 -6.88 32.05
N GLU A 104 9.18 -7.56 33.04
CA GLU A 104 9.81 -8.71 33.69
C GLU A 104 10.03 -9.86 32.70
N ARG A 105 9.02 -10.20 31.92
CA ARG A 105 9.07 -11.23 30.85
C ARG A 105 10.13 -10.93 29.80
N GLU A 106 10.27 -9.64 29.43
CA GLU A 106 11.29 -9.17 28.49
C GLU A 106 12.70 -9.04 29.12
N GLY A 107 12.87 -9.39 30.39
CA GLY A 107 14.15 -9.22 31.12
C GLY A 107 14.57 -7.76 31.29
N ARG A 108 13.62 -6.82 31.26
CA ARG A 108 13.85 -5.36 31.37
C ARG A 108 13.41 -4.83 32.71
N VAL A 109 14.08 -3.76 33.16
CA VAL A 109 13.73 -3.12 34.45
C VAL A 109 12.50 -2.24 34.25
N TYR A 110 11.45 -2.53 35.04
CA TYR A 110 10.30 -1.63 35.13
C TYR A 110 10.67 -0.37 35.90
N SER A 111 10.38 0.81 35.36
CA SER A 111 10.53 2.08 36.07
C SER A 111 9.16 2.73 36.33
N LYS A 112 9.06 3.52 37.42
CA LYS A 112 7.83 4.24 37.79
C LYS A 112 7.33 5.18 36.66
N LEU A 113 8.23 5.64 35.76
CA LEU A 113 7.85 6.46 34.62
C LEU A 113 6.91 5.72 33.67
N LEU A 114 7.09 4.41 33.52
CA LEU A 114 6.28 3.56 32.66
C LEU A 114 4.81 3.49 33.08
N SER A 115 4.51 3.76 34.36
CA SER A 115 3.13 3.81 34.86
C SER A 115 2.25 4.85 34.15
N ARG A 116 2.85 5.82 33.44
CA ARG A 116 2.12 6.76 32.61
C ARG A 116 1.31 6.06 31.49
N GLN A 117 1.75 4.91 31.04
CA GLN A 117 1.02 4.12 30.04
C GLN A 117 -0.26 3.50 30.60
N ALA A 118 -0.39 3.37 31.94
CA ALA A 118 -1.57 2.80 32.61
C ALA A 118 -2.72 3.80 32.80
N TRP A 119 -2.63 5.00 32.26
CA TRP A 119 -3.71 5.99 32.29
C TRP A 119 -4.54 5.95 31.00
N PHE A 120 -5.85 5.98 31.14
CA PHE A 120 -6.80 5.95 30.01
C PHE A 120 -8.02 6.85 30.31
N GLY A 121 -8.83 7.12 29.30
CA GLY A 121 -10.14 7.70 29.50
C GLY A 121 -11.03 6.79 30.34
N GLU A 122 -11.81 7.35 31.24
CA GLU A 122 -12.73 6.59 32.09
C GLU A 122 -13.76 5.82 31.23
N GLY A 123 -13.90 4.52 31.49
CA GLY A 123 -14.79 3.65 30.74
C GLY A 123 -14.30 3.26 29.34
N SER A 124 -13.05 3.56 28.99
CA SER A 124 -12.48 3.12 27.72
C SER A 124 -12.38 1.60 27.62
N CYS A 125 -12.68 1.05 26.42
CA CYS A 125 -12.23 -0.28 26.05
C CYS A 125 -10.73 -0.22 25.79
N ILE A 126 -9.96 -1.08 26.44
CA ILE A 126 -8.49 -1.13 26.30
C ILE A 126 -8.13 -2.16 25.26
N PHE A 127 -7.35 -1.77 24.28
CA PHE A 127 -6.81 -2.63 23.22
C PHE A 127 -5.44 -3.15 23.64
N GLU A 128 -5.31 -4.46 23.72
CA GLU A 128 -4.07 -5.07 24.15
C GLU A 128 -2.99 -4.95 23.06
N ASN A 129 -1.80 -4.52 23.46
CA ASN A 129 -0.64 -4.56 22.57
C ASN A 129 0.08 -5.89 22.72
N HIS A 130 -0.10 -6.78 21.76
CA HIS A 130 0.47 -8.13 21.78
C HIS A 130 1.97 -8.18 21.44
N VAL A 131 2.53 -7.07 20.96
CA VAL A 131 3.92 -7.00 20.46
C VAL A 131 4.72 -5.82 21.03
N GLY A 132 4.08 -5.01 21.85
CA GLY A 132 4.69 -3.85 22.50
C GLY A 132 4.15 -3.61 23.91
N SER A 133 4.62 -2.55 24.57
CA SER A 133 4.21 -2.24 25.96
C SER A 133 2.98 -1.33 26.05
N ALA A 134 2.78 -0.44 25.08
CA ALA A 134 1.75 0.59 25.14
C ALA A 134 0.41 0.09 24.57
N ASN A 135 -0.56 -0.12 25.45
CA ASN A 135 -1.92 -0.45 25.06
C ASN A 135 -2.63 0.73 24.39
N GLY A 136 -3.44 0.42 23.37
CA GLY A 136 -4.39 1.34 22.79
C GLY A 136 -5.69 1.42 23.58
N SER A 137 -6.62 2.24 23.12
CA SER A 137 -7.94 2.32 23.75
C SER A 137 -8.99 2.92 22.79
N ALA A 138 -10.25 2.64 23.08
CA ALA A 138 -11.39 3.25 22.42
C ALA A 138 -12.41 3.76 23.44
N SER A 139 -12.97 4.94 23.21
CA SER A 139 -14.00 5.55 24.03
C SER A 139 -15.12 6.07 23.15
N ILE A 140 -16.36 5.96 23.61
CA ILE A 140 -17.54 6.53 22.95
C ILE A 140 -18.21 7.53 23.89
N LYS A 141 -18.51 8.72 23.35
CA LYS A 141 -19.36 9.72 24.03
C LYS A 141 -20.16 10.50 22.99
N ASN A 142 -21.43 10.71 23.25
CA ASN A 142 -22.34 11.47 22.36
C ASN A 142 -22.30 10.99 20.89
N HIS A 143 -22.32 9.68 20.67
CA HIS A 143 -22.22 9.04 19.36
C HIS A 143 -20.90 9.31 18.60
N LYS A 144 -19.89 9.84 19.25
CA LYS A 144 -18.53 10.00 18.70
C LYS A 144 -17.58 8.99 19.31
N ALA A 145 -16.82 8.33 18.48
CA ALA A 145 -15.78 7.41 18.92
C ALA A 145 -14.40 8.07 18.81
N LEU A 146 -13.57 7.88 19.81
CA LEU A 146 -12.17 8.27 19.80
C LEU A 146 -11.30 7.05 20.13
N ILE A 147 -10.40 6.71 19.21
CA ILE A 147 -9.55 5.53 19.27
C ILE A 147 -8.09 5.96 19.30
N HIS A 148 -7.30 5.30 20.13
CA HIS A 148 -5.87 5.54 20.26
C HIS A 148 -5.09 4.28 19.92
N LEU A 149 -4.23 4.36 18.88
CA LEU A 149 -3.34 3.30 18.42
C LEU A 149 -1.86 3.70 18.60
N PRO A 150 -0.93 2.74 18.76
CA PRO A 150 0.49 3.03 18.91
C PRO A 150 1.11 3.67 17.66
N GLY A 151 2.29 4.29 17.83
CA GLY A 151 3.07 4.91 16.76
C GLY A 151 3.83 3.92 15.87
N PRO A 152 4.56 2.94 16.42
CA PRO A 152 5.30 1.99 15.60
C PRO A 152 4.38 1.25 14.64
N PRO A 153 4.65 1.26 13.30
CA PRO A 153 3.73 0.71 12.30
C PRO A 153 3.35 -0.75 12.52
N PHE A 154 4.29 -1.56 12.96
CA PHE A 154 4.05 -2.98 13.22
C PHE A 154 3.07 -3.21 14.39
N GLU A 155 3.21 -2.45 15.49
CA GLU A 155 2.29 -2.52 16.62
C GLU A 155 0.89 -2.01 16.25
N MET A 156 0.84 -0.88 15.54
CA MET A 156 -0.40 -0.25 15.09
C MET A 156 -1.21 -1.17 14.19
N LYS A 157 -0.58 -1.81 13.20
CA LYS A 157 -1.25 -2.72 12.26
C LYS A 157 -1.89 -3.90 12.97
N ILE A 158 -1.13 -4.59 13.83
CA ILE A 158 -1.64 -5.74 14.58
C ILE A 158 -2.80 -5.34 15.50
N MET A 159 -2.68 -4.20 16.20
CA MET A 159 -3.74 -3.71 17.08
C MET A 159 -4.99 -3.29 16.29
N ALA A 160 -4.81 -2.67 15.13
CA ALA A 160 -5.93 -2.31 14.26
C ALA A 160 -6.71 -3.54 13.77
N GLU A 161 -6.00 -4.61 13.38
CA GLU A 161 -6.62 -5.85 12.89
C GLU A 161 -7.28 -6.66 14.01
N LYS A 162 -6.59 -6.84 15.14
CA LYS A 162 -7.03 -7.76 16.19
C LYS A 162 -7.97 -7.16 17.23
N GLU A 163 -7.86 -5.86 17.49
CA GLU A 163 -8.56 -5.18 18.57
C GLU A 163 -9.53 -4.11 18.04
N MET A 164 -9.03 -3.15 17.24
CA MET A 164 -9.82 -2.02 16.77
C MET A 164 -10.96 -2.44 15.84
N MET A 165 -10.68 -3.28 14.83
CA MET A 165 -11.71 -3.63 13.84
C MET A 165 -12.85 -4.46 14.46
N PRO A 166 -12.60 -5.52 15.27
CA PRO A 166 -13.68 -6.20 15.97
C PRO A 166 -14.50 -5.30 16.89
N TRP A 167 -13.83 -4.33 17.54
CA TRP A 167 -14.51 -3.35 18.38
C TRP A 167 -15.40 -2.41 17.55
N LEU A 168 -14.91 -1.93 16.38
CA LEU A 168 -15.69 -1.09 15.46
C LEU A 168 -16.93 -1.84 14.95
N GLU A 169 -16.78 -3.07 14.51
CA GLU A 169 -17.88 -3.90 14.02
C GLU A 169 -18.93 -4.19 15.11
N SER A 170 -18.47 -4.43 16.35
CA SER A 170 -19.36 -4.65 17.49
C SER A 170 -20.18 -3.43 17.88
N ASN A 171 -19.61 -2.21 17.78
CA ASN A 171 -20.26 -0.98 18.22
C ASN A 171 -21.06 -0.27 17.11
N PHE A 172 -20.64 -0.43 15.84
CA PHE A 172 -21.23 0.31 14.72
C PHE A 172 -21.81 -0.62 13.64
N GLY A 173 -21.67 -1.93 13.81
CA GLY A 173 -22.09 -2.92 12.82
C GLY A 173 -21.17 -2.93 11.57
N PRO A 174 -21.36 -3.90 10.68
CA PRO A 174 -20.63 -3.98 9.43
C PRO A 174 -21.01 -2.80 8.54
N GLN A 175 -20.01 -2.08 8.04
CA GLN A 175 -20.21 -0.88 7.21
C GLN A 175 -20.35 -1.20 5.71
N GLY A 176 -20.33 -2.48 5.34
CA GLY A 176 -20.32 -2.91 3.96
C GLY A 176 -18.89 -2.99 3.40
N ILE A 177 -18.78 -2.85 2.09
CA ILE A 177 -17.52 -3.01 1.36
C ILE A 177 -17.35 -1.85 0.39
N ILE A 178 -16.16 -1.29 0.32
CA ILE A 178 -15.76 -0.40 -0.76
C ILE A 178 -15.03 -1.23 -1.82
N TYR A 179 -15.51 -1.18 -3.04
CA TYR A 179 -15.00 -1.92 -4.18
C TYR A 179 -14.68 -0.97 -5.31
N SER A 180 -13.48 -1.07 -5.87
CA SER A 180 -13.04 -0.18 -6.94
C SER A 180 -12.62 -0.96 -8.18
N VAL A 181 -12.94 -0.41 -9.36
CA VAL A 181 -12.43 -0.85 -10.66
C VAL A 181 -11.65 0.29 -11.27
N ILE A 182 -10.44 -0.02 -11.72
CA ILE A 182 -9.58 0.90 -12.46
C ILE A 182 -9.65 0.57 -13.95
N VAL A 183 -9.85 1.59 -14.75
CA VAL A 183 -9.84 1.54 -16.21
C VAL A 183 -8.66 2.32 -16.71
N THR A 184 -7.77 1.68 -17.46
CA THR A 184 -6.59 2.32 -18.08
C THR A 184 -6.96 2.91 -19.42
N ILE A 185 -6.66 4.20 -19.62
CA ILE A 185 -6.97 4.97 -20.82
C ILE A 185 -5.67 5.58 -21.33
N THR A 186 -5.33 5.27 -22.59
CA THR A 186 -4.15 5.80 -23.29
C THR A 186 -4.56 6.73 -24.43
N GLY A 187 -3.65 7.65 -24.82
CA GLY A 187 -3.85 8.51 -26.00
C GLY A 187 -4.84 9.66 -25.81
N LEU A 188 -5.32 9.91 -24.60
CA LEU A 188 -6.16 11.07 -24.25
C LEU A 188 -5.60 11.79 -23.03
N THR A 189 -5.83 13.10 -22.98
CA THR A 189 -5.56 13.92 -21.79
C THR A 189 -6.66 13.75 -20.74
N GLU A 190 -6.38 14.11 -19.50
CA GLU A 190 -7.35 14.11 -18.40
C GLU A 190 -8.61 14.93 -18.72
N THR A 191 -8.41 16.14 -19.29
CA THR A 191 -9.50 17.04 -19.68
C THR A 191 -10.36 16.49 -20.83
N GLU A 192 -9.76 15.78 -21.80
CA GLU A 192 -10.52 15.12 -22.86
C GLU A 192 -11.36 13.96 -22.34
N ILE A 193 -10.81 13.18 -21.41
CA ILE A 193 -11.57 12.11 -20.74
C ILE A 193 -12.71 12.70 -19.95
N GLU A 194 -12.42 13.68 -19.07
CA GLU A 194 -13.42 14.35 -18.24
C GLU A 194 -14.57 14.90 -19.09
N SER A 195 -14.28 15.58 -20.21
CA SER A 195 -15.29 16.13 -21.10
C SER A 195 -16.26 15.07 -21.67
N ARG A 196 -15.76 13.86 -21.94
CA ARG A 196 -16.55 12.76 -22.51
C ARG A 196 -17.43 12.02 -21.49
N ILE A 197 -17.12 12.18 -20.20
CA ILE A 197 -17.85 11.52 -19.10
C ILE A 197 -18.38 12.53 -18.07
N MET A 198 -18.41 13.81 -18.41
CA MET A 198 -18.83 14.90 -17.52
C MET A 198 -20.24 14.68 -16.95
N ASP A 199 -21.15 14.12 -17.75
CA ASP A 199 -22.50 13.73 -17.31
C ASP A 199 -22.48 12.71 -16.17
N LEU A 200 -21.57 11.72 -16.25
CA LEU A 200 -21.41 10.71 -15.21
C LEU A 200 -20.76 11.31 -13.95
N ILE A 201 -19.76 12.16 -14.13
CA ILE A 201 -19.07 12.82 -13.00
C ILE A 201 -20.03 13.76 -12.24
N LYS A 202 -20.87 14.52 -12.94
CA LYS A 202 -21.84 15.44 -12.31
C LYS A 202 -22.98 14.72 -11.60
N ALA A 203 -23.37 13.56 -12.09
CA ALA A 203 -24.48 12.77 -11.54
C ALA A 203 -24.00 11.69 -10.55
N GLN A 204 -22.70 11.65 -10.23
CA GLN A 204 -22.15 10.59 -9.39
C GLN A 204 -22.65 10.67 -7.94
N GLU A 205 -23.09 9.53 -7.43
CA GLU A 205 -23.38 9.30 -6.02
C GLU A 205 -22.70 8.01 -5.57
N ASN A 206 -23.09 6.89 -6.16
CA ASN A 206 -22.52 5.58 -5.95
C ASN A 206 -22.71 4.74 -7.24
N PRO A 207 -21.67 4.45 -8.04
CA PRO A 207 -20.24 4.67 -7.77
C PRO A 207 -19.78 6.13 -7.98
N THR A 208 -18.64 6.47 -7.39
CA THR A 208 -17.89 7.70 -7.65
C THR A 208 -16.79 7.47 -8.68
N PHE A 209 -16.35 8.55 -9.34
CA PHE A 209 -15.33 8.54 -10.39
C PHE A 209 -14.17 9.44 -10.01
N ALA A 210 -12.93 8.95 -10.21
CA ALA A 210 -11.72 9.73 -10.03
C ALA A 210 -10.75 9.49 -11.19
N LEU A 211 -10.26 10.58 -11.78
CA LEU A 211 -9.18 10.54 -12.78
C LEU A 211 -7.84 10.67 -12.06
N LEU A 212 -6.93 9.77 -12.36
CA LEU A 212 -5.61 9.69 -11.75
C LEU A 212 -4.56 9.68 -12.86
N ALA A 213 -3.88 10.81 -13.05
CA ALA A 213 -2.78 10.88 -14.01
C ALA A 213 -1.63 9.97 -13.57
N ARG A 214 -1.19 9.12 -14.48
CA ARG A 214 -0.07 8.20 -14.32
C ARG A 214 0.92 8.38 -15.47
N PRO A 215 2.19 8.03 -15.30
CA PRO A 215 3.13 8.06 -16.41
C PRO A 215 2.64 7.21 -17.60
N GLY A 216 2.33 7.88 -18.72
CA GLY A 216 1.91 7.22 -19.96
C GLY A 216 0.41 6.87 -20.10
N TYR A 217 -0.41 7.05 -19.07
CA TYR A 217 -1.85 6.77 -19.13
C TYR A 217 -2.65 7.55 -18.08
N ILE A 218 -3.94 7.60 -18.26
CA ILE A 218 -4.88 8.07 -17.23
C ILE A 218 -5.62 6.84 -16.67
N ALA A 219 -5.60 6.70 -15.35
CA ALA A 219 -6.41 5.71 -14.65
C ALA A 219 -7.74 6.33 -14.25
N LEU A 220 -8.85 5.82 -14.75
CA LEU A 220 -10.19 6.17 -14.28
C LEU A 220 -10.60 5.14 -13.24
N ARG A 221 -10.65 5.54 -11.98
CA ARG A 221 -11.13 4.73 -10.88
C ARG A 221 -12.62 4.94 -10.67
N MET A 222 -13.38 3.86 -10.68
CA MET A 222 -14.79 3.80 -10.30
C MET A 222 -14.89 3.09 -8.95
N THR A 223 -15.42 3.74 -7.93
CA THR A 223 -15.51 3.23 -6.56
C THR A 223 -16.97 3.14 -6.13
N ALA A 224 -17.42 1.94 -5.77
CA ALA A 224 -18.76 1.72 -5.22
C ALA A 224 -18.70 1.23 -3.78
N HIS A 225 -19.67 1.68 -2.99
CA HIS A 225 -19.95 1.15 -1.67
C HIS A 225 -21.16 0.21 -1.78
N GLY A 226 -20.98 -1.04 -1.34
CA GLY A 226 -22.01 -2.09 -1.39
C GLY A 226 -22.05 -2.92 -0.11
N SER A 227 -23.14 -3.68 0.06
CA SER A 227 -23.27 -4.63 1.18
C SER A 227 -22.39 -5.88 1.00
N THR A 228 -22.04 -6.21 -0.24
CA THR A 228 -21.17 -7.31 -0.64
C THR A 228 -20.31 -6.90 -1.82
N ILE A 229 -19.22 -7.64 -2.10
CA ILE A 229 -18.39 -7.45 -3.30
C ILE A 229 -19.24 -7.52 -4.57
N GLN A 230 -20.16 -8.51 -4.66
CA GLN A 230 -21.04 -8.67 -5.81
C GLN A 230 -21.97 -7.47 -5.98
N ASN A 231 -22.57 -6.99 -4.89
CA ASN A 231 -23.44 -5.81 -4.95
C ASN A 231 -22.67 -4.55 -5.41
N ALA A 232 -21.46 -4.32 -4.88
CA ALA A 232 -20.63 -3.19 -5.30
C ALA A 232 -20.17 -3.32 -6.77
N HIS A 233 -19.83 -4.54 -7.22
CA HIS A 233 -19.51 -4.84 -8.62
C HIS A 233 -20.70 -4.55 -9.55
N ASP A 234 -21.91 -4.97 -9.17
CA ASP A 234 -23.13 -4.74 -9.95
C ASP A 234 -23.46 -3.27 -10.09
N LEU A 235 -23.15 -2.45 -9.08
CA LEU A 235 -23.27 -0.98 -9.15
C LEU A 235 -22.29 -0.35 -10.15
N ILE A 236 -21.09 -0.90 -10.33
CA ILE A 236 -20.07 -0.38 -11.27
C ILE A 236 -20.32 -0.85 -12.70
N THR A 237 -20.81 -2.06 -12.89
CA THR A 237 -20.88 -2.73 -14.20
C THR A 237 -21.59 -1.88 -15.30
N PRO A 238 -22.74 -1.23 -15.07
CA PRO A 238 -23.40 -0.39 -16.09
C PRO A 238 -22.50 0.77 -16.55
N PHE A 239 -21.79 1.40 -15.63
CA PHE A 239 -20.88 2.52 -15.92
C PHE A 239 -19.65 2.04 -16.69
N LEU A 240 -19.08 0.89 -16.35
CA LEU A 240 -17.98 0.28 -17.09
C LEU A 240 -18.33 0.05 -18.56
N LEU A 241 -19.55 -0.39 -18.85
CA LEU A 241 -20.03 -0.57 -20.22
C LEU A 241 -20.14 0.77 -20.97
N ILE A 242 -20.59 1.83 -20.31
CA ILE A 242 -20.66 3.19 -20.87
C ILE A 242 -19.25 3.72 -21.15
N ILE A 243 -18.34 3.59 -20.19
CA ILE A 243 -16.95 4.03 -20.30
C ILE A 243 -16.25 3.35 -21.48
N LYS A 244 -16.40 2.02 -21.62
CA LYS A 244 -15.83 1.26 -22.76
C LYS A 244 -16.35 1.72 -24.13
N LYS A 245 -17.56 2.28 -24.19
CA LYS A 245 -18.12 2.81 -25.46
C LYS A 245 -17.62 4.23 -25.78
N ARG A 246 -17.31 5.04 -24.76
CA ARG A 246 -16.96 6.46 -24.93
C ARG A 246 -15.46 6.71 -25.00
N LEU A 247 -14.66 5.83 -24.40
CA LEU A 247 -13.23 6.03 -24.21
C LEU A 247 -12.42 4.85 -24.80
N PRO A 248 -11.20 5.11 -25.30
CA PRO A 248 -10.29 4.06 -25.77
C PRO A 248 -9.67 3.32 -24.57
N VAL A 249 -10.46 2.44 -23.97
CA VAL A 249 -10.03 1.63 -22.82
C VAL A 249 -9.07 0.55 -23.31
N SER A 250 -7.83 0.60 -22.84
CA SER A 250 -6.82 -0.42 -23.12
C SER A 250 -6.98 -1.63 -22.22
N GLU A 251 -7.20 -1.41 -20.93
CA GLU A 251 -7.34 -2.44 -19.92
C GLU A 251 -8.30 -1.98 -18.81
N TYR A 252 -8.87 -2.93 -18.08
CA TYR A 252 -9.53 -2.65 -16.78
C TYR A 252 -9.25 -3.79 -15.81
N HIS A 253 -9.13 -3.46 -14.54
CA HIS A 253 -8.91 -4.43 -13.47
C HIS A 253 -9.60 -3.94 -12.18
N VAL A 254 -9.87 -4.87 -11.29
CA VAL A 254 -10.27 -4.55 -9.92
C VAL A 254 -9.08 -3.86 -9.25
N GLU A 255 -9.34 -2.82 -8.46
CA GLU A 255 -8.28 -2.19 -7.68
C GLU A 255 -7.82 -3.18 -6.61
N SER A 256 -6.74 -3.86 -6.93
CA SER A 256 -6.07 -4.80 -6.05
C SER A 256 -4.58 -4.46 -6.02
N ASP A 257 -3.91 -4.85 -4.98
CA ASP A 257 -2.44 -4.80 -4.97
C ASP A 257 -1.92 -5.91 -5.88
N ILE A 258 -1.37 -5.53 -7.04
CA ILE A 258 -0.80 -6.46 -8.03
C ILE A 258 0.18 -7.45 -7.40
N ARG A 259 0.86 -7.07 -6.32
CA ARG A 259 1.81 -7.90 -5.59
C ARG A 259 1.07 -9.02 -4.86
N SER A 260 -0.01 -8.68 -4.16
CA SER A 260 -0.86 -9.63 -3.45
C SER A 260 -1.53 -10.60 -4.41
N ASP A 261 -2.10 -10.12 -5.52
CA ASP A 261 -2.70 -10.97 -6.55
C ASP A 261 -1.70 -11.95 -7.14
N LEU A 262 -0.47 -11.49 -7.40
CA LEU A 262 0.60 -12.35 -7.92
C LEU A 262 1.04 -13.38 -6.87
N ALA A 263 1.18 -12.98 -5.62
CA ALA A 263 1.55 -13.87 -4.52
C ALA A 263 0.49 -14.98 -4.34
N GLU A 264 -0.79 -14.61 -4.28
CA GLU A 264 -1.90 -15.57 -4.17
C GLU A 264 -1.89 -16.57 -5.34
N LEU A 265 -1.70 -16.07 -6.56
CA LEU A 265 -1.67 -16.92 -7.75
C LEU A 265 -0.49 -17.90 -7.73
N LEU A 266 0.69 -17.43 -7.32
CA LEU A 266 1.89 -18.27 -7.18
C LEU A 266 1.69 -19.36 -6.13
N ILE A 267 1.11 -19.01 -4.97
CA ILE A 267 0.79 -19.96 -3.89
C ILE A 267 -0.26 -20.98 -4.38
N GLN A 268 -1.34 -20.50 -5.00
CA GLN A 268 -2.42 -21.35 -5.52
C GLN A 268 -1.91 -22.42 -6.49
N TYR A 269 -1.02 -22.03 -7.40
CA TYR A 269 -0.47 -22.95 -8.39
C TYR A 269 0.83 -23.63 -7.95
N LYS A 270 1.27 -23.41 -6.71
CA LYS A 270 2.55 -23.90 -6.15
C LYS A 270 3.74 -23.59 -7.05
N MET A 271 3.76 -22.37 -7.58
CA MET A 271 4.81 -21.85 -8.45
C MET A 271 5.74 -20.94 -7.71
N THR A 272 7.00 -20.91 -8.16
CA THR A 272 8.02 -20.02 -7.66
C THR A 272 8.43 -19.00 -8.71
N MET A 273 8.80 -17.79 -8.28
CA MET A 273 9.29 -16.75 -9.16
C MET A 273 10.67 -16.23 -8.76
N SER A 274 11.36 -15.65 -9.73
CA SER A 274 12.60 -14.89 -9.54
C SER A 274 12.64 -13.63 -10.41
N ALA A 275 13.58 -12.73 -10.15
CA ALA A 275 13.75 -11.51 -10.94
C ALA A 275 15.22 -11.29 -11.34
N ALA A 276 15.41 -10.60 -12.48
CA ALA A 276 16.68 -10.03 -12.92
C ALA A 276 16.49 -8.53 -13.16
N GLU A 277 17.20 -7.71 -12.42
CA GLU A 277 16.97 -6.29 -12.37
C GLU A 277 18.18 -5.49 -12.86
N SER A 278 17.94 -4.59 -13.85
CA SER A 278 18.91 -3.58 -14.26
C SER A 278 18.43 -2.20 -13.84
N CYS A 279 17.59 -1.55 -14.61
CA CYS A 279 17.11 -0.20 -14.33
C CYS A 279 16.24 -0.09 -13.05
N THR A 280 15.54 -1.14 -12.66
CA THR A 280 14.72 -1.19 -11.43
C THR A 280 15.57 -1.30 -10.16
N GLY A 281 16.77 -1.91 -10.24
CA GLY A 281 17.78 -1.86 -9.18
C GLY A 281 17.35 -2.42 -7.83
N GLY A 282 16.62 -3.54 -7.82
CA GLY A 282 16.15 -4.23 -6.61
C GLY A 282 14.71 -3.92 -6.21
N ILE A 283 14.00 -3.06 -6.92
CA ILE A 283 12.61 -2.69 -6.60
C ILE A 283 11.67 -3.90 -6.70
N ILE A 284 11.80 -4.76 -7.72
CA ILE A 284 10.96 -5.96 -7.86
C ILE A 284 11.16 -6.89 -6.66
N GLY A 285 12.43 -7.14 -6.29
CA GLY A 285 12.77 -7.93 -5.11
C GLY A 285 12.17 -7.34 -3.83
N LYS A 286 12.31 -6.02 -3.64
CA LYS A 286 11.69 -5.29 -2.52
C LYS A 286 10.18 -5.47 -2.50
N LEU A 287 9.49 -5.20 -3.61
CA LEU A 287 8.03 -5.26 -3.69
C LEU A 287 7.47 -6.65 -3.34
N MET A 288 8.14 -7.71 -3.77
CA MET A 288 7.71 -9.08 -3.46
C MET A 288 8.04 -9.48 -2.02
N THR A 289 9.15 -9.00 -1.46
CA THR A 289 9.57 -9.32 -0.08
C THR A 289 8.92 -8.44 0.99
N ASP A 290 8.26 -7.35 0.61
CA ASP A 290 7.40 -6.55 1.51
C ASP A 290 6.17 -7.35 1.99
N LEU A 291 5.79 -8.41 1.28
CA LEU A 291 4.67 -9.27 1.65
C LEU A 291 5.13 -10.38 2.60
N PRO A 292 4.47 -10.56 3.76
CA PRO A 292 4.72 -11.70 4.65
C PRO A 292 4.52 -13.03 3.91
N GLY A 293 5.37 -14.03 4.19
CA GLY A 293 5.29 -15.35 3.54
C GLY A 293 5.92 -15.41 2.15
N SER A 294 6.61 -14.37 1.70
CA SER A 294 7.24 -14.32 0.37
C SER A 294 8.24 -15.45 0.11
N SER A 295 8.83 -16.04 1.14
CA SER A 295 9.74 -17.21 1.04
C SER A 295 9.08 -18.45 0.41
N ASP A 296 7.76 -18.53 0.40
CA ASP A 296 7.04 -19.67 -0.16
C ASP A 296 7.02 -19.67 -1.70
N TYR A 297 7.17 -18.48 -2.32
CA TYR A 297 7.06 -18.31 -3.75
C TYR A 297 8.19 -17.49 -4.40
N PHE A 298 8.88 -16.61 -3.67
CA PHE A 298 9.93 -15.75 -4.21
C PHE A 298 11.30 -16.31 -3.90
N LYS A 299 12.02 -16.74 -4.96
CA LYS A 299 13.35 -17.36 -4.85
C LYS A 299 14.48 -16.34 -4.73
N GLY A 300 14.29 -15.13 -5.27
CA GLY A 300 15.29 -14.08 -5.21
C GLY A 300 15.30 -13.17 -6.44
N SER A 301 16.09 -12.09 -6.33
CA SER A 301 16.35 -11.14 -7.42
C SER A 301 17.86 -10.92 -7.60
N ALA A 302 18.33 -10.96 -8.84
CA ALA A 302 19.70 -10.62 -9.21
C ALA A 302 19.75 -9.18 -9.78
N VAL A 303 20.36 -8.26 -9.05
CA VAL A 303 20.61 -6.89 -9.53
C VAL A 303 21.88 -6.88 -10.37
N THR A 304 21.71 -6.99 -11.69
CA THR A 304 22.81 -7.05 -12.66
C THR A 304 22.91 -5.74 -13.45
N TYR A 305 23.44 -4.71 -12.78
CA TYR A 305 23.46 -3.34 -13.31
C TYR A 305 24.47 -3.14 -14.43
N TRP A 306 25.64 -3.77 -14.34
CA TRP A 306 26.71 -3.73 -15.34
C TRP A 306 26.61 -4.91 -16.33
N ASN A 307 27.14 -4.73 -17.53
CA ASN A 307 27.19 -5.77 -18.56
C ASN A 307 27.93 -7.04 -18.09
N ASP A 308 29.07 -6.84 -17.43
CA ASP A 308 29.83 -7.94 -16.81
C ASP A 308 29.00 -8.78 -15.84
N SER A 309 28.13 -8.13 -15.06
CA SER A 309 27.24 -8.82 -14.12
C SER A 309 26.14 -9.58 -14.85
N LYS A 310 25.62 -9.04 -15.96
CA LYS A 310 24.65 -9.73 -16.80
C LYS A 310 25.25 -11.01 -17.39
N GLU A 311 26.47 -10.91 -17.91
CA GLU A 311 27.20 -12.06 -18.46
C GLU A 311 27.52 -13.10 -17.36
N LYS A 312 28.23 -12.68 -16.29
CA LYS A 312 28.78 -13.60 -15.28
C LYS A 312 27.71 -14.25 -14.40
N ILE A 313 26.65 -13.53 -14.05
CA ILE A 313 25.63 -14.00 -13.10
C ILE A 313 24.46 -14.66 -13.83
N LEU A 314 23.97 -14.05 -14.90
CA LEU A 314 22.78 -14.53 -15.61
C LEU A 314 23.12 -15.32 -16.87
N GLY A 315 24.39 -15.31 -17.32
CA GLY A 315 24.80 -15.97 -18.55
C GLY A 315 24.28 -15.30 -19.82
N VAL A 316 24.08 -13.99 -19.78
CA VAL A 316 23.73 -13.21 -20.97
C VAL A 316 24.87 -13.28 -21.97
N SER A 317 24.59 -13.59 -23.22
CA SER A 317 25.60 -13.80 -24.26
C SER A 317 26.34 -12.49 -24.57
N LYS A 318 27.68 -12.54 -24.52
CA LYS A 318 28.51 -11.40 -24.87
C LYS A 318 28.21 -10.86 -26.28
N SER A 319 27.96 -11.76 -27.23
CA SER A 319 27.59 -11.38 -28.60
C SER A 319 26.27 -10.61 -28.69
N VAL A 320 25.30 -10.90 -27.82
CA VAL A 320 24.03 -10.16 -27.75
C VAL A 320 24.23 -8.78 -27.12
N LEU A 321 25.03 -8.70 -26.05
CA LEU A 321 25.39 -7.43 -25.41
C LEU A 321 26.15 -6.49 -26.36
N GLU A 322 27.05 -7.02 -27.19
CA GLU A 322 27.84 -6.25 -28.17
C GLU A 322 27.00 -5.81 -29.38
N ARG A 323 26.09 -6.66 -29.87
CA ARG A 323 25.24 -6.37 -31.04
C ARG A 323 24.07 -5.43 -30.70
N ASP A 324 23.35 -5.73 -29.61
CA ASP A 324 22.05 -5.13 -29.34
C ASP A 324 22.08 -4.14 -28.17
N THR A 325 23.22 -3.94 -27.55
CA THR A 325 23.41 -3.15 -26.30
C THR A 325 22.70 -3.72 -25.06
N ALA A 326 23.01 -3.14 -23.89
CA ALA A 326 22.43 -3.59 -22.62
C ALA A 326 20.91 -3.38 -22.52
N VAL A 327 20.37 -2.42 -23.29
CA VAL A 327 18.95 -2.08 -23.29
C VAL A 327 18.34 -2.52 -24.60
N SER A 328 17.91 -3.77 -24.64
CA SER A 328 17.33 -4.38 -25.83
C SER A 328 16.43 -5.57 -25.46
N ALA A 329 15.58 -5.95 -26.40
CA ALA A 329 14.69 -7.12 -26.27
C ALA A 329 15.50 -8.41 -26.07
N GLY A 330 16.60 -8.60 -26.82
CA GLY A 330 17.45 -9.77 -26.72
C GLY A 330 18.07 -9.92 -25.33
N VAL A 331 18.65 -8.84 -24.82
CA VAL A 331 19.26 -8.82 -23.47
C VAL A 331 18.21 -9.05 -22.38
N ALA A 332 17.03 -8.40 -22.46
CA ALA A 332 15.95 -8.64 -21.50
C ALA A 332 15.50 -10.10 -21.49
N GLY A 333 15.35 -10.72 -22.66
CA GLY A 333 15.00 -12.13 -22.78
C GLY A 333 16.01 -13.05 -22.10
N GLU A 334 17.30 -12.89 -22.45
CA GLU A 334 18.37 -13.71 -21.87
C GLU A 334 18.56 -13.46 -20.36
N MET A 335 18.34 -12.23 -19.87
CA MET A 335 18.31 -11.92 -18.44
C MET A 335 17.19 -12.69 -17.71
N ALA A 336 15.98 -12.73 -18.27
CA ALA A 336 14.87 -13.48 -17.68
C ALA A 336 15.16 -14.97 -17.63
N GLU A 337 15.62 -15.55 -18.75
CA GLU A 337 16.01 -16.97 -18.80
C GLU A 337 17.15 -17.28 -17.84
N GLY A 338 18.14 -16.39 -17.75
CA GLY A 338 19.26 -16.50 -16.83
C GLY A 338 18.82 -16.50 -15.38
N SER A 339 17.94 -15.60 -15.00
CA SER A 339 17.34 -15.54 -13.66
C SER A 339 16.59 -16.83 -13.33
N ARG A 340 15.77 -17.31 -14.26
CA ARG A 340 15.01 -18.55 -14.07
C ARG A 340 15.93 -19.76 -13.81
N ARG A 341 17.03 -19.85 -14.56
CA ARG A 341 18.04 -20.91 -14.36
C ARG A 341 18.78 -20.75 -13.03
N LEU A 342 19.25 -19.52 -12.73
CA LEU A 342 20.02 -19.22 -11.53
C LEU A 342 19.29 -19.60 -10.24
N TYR A 343 18.03 -19.24 -10.15
CA TYR A 343 17.21 -19.47 -8.97
C TYR A 343 16.40 -20.77 -9.02
N ASN A 344 16.45 -21.50 -10.12
CA ASN A 344 15.61 -22.68 -10.36
C ASN A 344 14.12 -22.37 -10.05
N SER A 345 13.60 -21.27 -10.63
CA SER A 345 12.22 -20.83 -10.46
C SER A 345 11.34 -21.29 -11.63
N ASP A 346 10.02 -21.37 -11.40
CA ASP A 346 9.06 -21.76 -12.44
C ASP A 346 8.86 -20.65 -13.46
N VAL A 347 8.85 -19.39 -12.99
CA VAL A 347 8.77 -18.19 -13.80
C VAL A 347 9.78 -17.16 -13.35
N SER A 348 10.19 -16.29 -14.25
CA SER A 348 11.07 -15.17 -13.93
C SER A 348 10.68 -13.92 -14.73
N VAL A 349 11.06 -12.77 -14.23
CA VAL A 349 10.92 -11.49 -14.93
C VAL A 349 12.24 -10.76 -14.98
N ALA A 350 12.51 -10.05 -16.07
CA ALA A 350 13.69 -9.20 -16.18
C ALA A 350 13.32 -7.79 -16.65
N THR A 351 14.11 -6.80 -16.22
CA THR A 351 13.99 -5.41 -16.63
C THR A 351 15.33 -4.84 -17.06
N THR A 352 15.39 -4.20 -18.21
CA THR A 352 16.53 -3.39 -18.65
C THR A 352 16.03 -2.17 -19.38
N GLY A 353 16.62 -0.97 -19.13
CA GLY A 353 16.09 0.27 -19.68
C GLY A 353 16.84 1.52 -19.27
N TYR A 354 16.43 2.64 -19.84
CA TYR A 354 16.96 3.98 -19.55
C TYR A 354 16.01 4.73 -18.59
N ALA A 355 16.39 4.81 -17.33
CA ALA A 355 15.60 5.52 -16.31
C ALA A 355 15.87 7.05 -16.25
N GLY A 356 16.83 7.54 -17.04
CA GLY A 356 17.19 8.97 -17.08
C GLY A 356 18.09 9.42 -15.91
N PRO A 357 18.43 10.74 -15.88
CA PRO A 357 17.89 11.82 -16.72
C PRO A 357 18.48 11.94 -18.14
N GLY A 358 19.60 11.28 -18.45
CA GLY A 358 20.23 11.30 -19.77
C GLY A 358 19.60 10.35 -20.76
N ASN A 359 19.81 10.60 -22.06
CA ASN A 359 19.40 9.71 -23.13
C ASN A 359 20.28 8.45 -23.16
N GLY A 360 19.78 7.41 -23.83
CA GLY A 360 20.51 6.19 -24.13
C GLY A 360 21.69 6.44 -25.10
N ILE A 361 22.49 5.40 -25.30
CA ILE A 361 23.75 5.49 -26.08
C ILE A 361 23.54 5.78 -27.57
N HIS A 362 22.35 5.52 -28.09
CA HIS A 362 21.97 5.85 -29.48
C HIS A 362 20.95 6.99 -29.54
N GLY A 363 20.75 7.74 -28.44
CA GLY A 363 19.83 8.87 -28.36
C GLY A 363 18.41 8.49 -27.89
N GLU A 364 18.18 7.27 -27.43
CA GLU A 364 16.90 6.83 -26.92
C GLU A 364 16.46 7.67 -25.72
N SER A 365 15.21 8.05 -25.70
CA SER A 365 14.66 8.85 -24.61
C SER A 365 14.61 8.08 -23.29
N PRO A 366 14.81 8.75 -22.15
CA PRO A 366 14.50 8.16 -20.86
C PRO A 366 13.07 7.61 -20.82
N GLY A 367 12.89 6.46 -20.20
CA GLY A 367 11.61 5.77 -20.13
C GLY A 367 11.50 4.52 -20.98
N LEU A 368 12.36 4.34 -22.00
CA LEU A 368 12.43 3.10 -22.75
C LEU A 368 12.91 1.97 -21.81
N VAL A 369 12.09 0.95 -21.63
CA VAL A 369 12.38 -0.23 -20.82
C VAL A 369 11.90 -1.49 -21.54
N PHE A 370 12.77 -2.48 -21.64
CA PHE A 370 12.39 -3.83 -22.03
C PHE A 370 12.12 -4.68 -20.80
N ILE A 371 10.96 -5.34 -20.79
CA ILE A 371 10.52 -6.23 -19.73
C ILE A 371 10.34 -7.62 -20.36
N ALA A 372 11.01 -8.62 -19.81
CA ALA A 372 10.88 -10.00 -20.30
C ALA A 372 10.34 -10.91 -19.20
N VAL A 373 9.44 -11.81 -19.56
CA VAL A 373 8.93 -12.88 -18.70
C VAL A 373 9.29 -14.23 -19.31
N SER A 374 9.96 -15.08 -18.54
CA SER A 374 10.36 -16.43 -18.94
C SER A 374 9.70 -17.48 -18.06
N GLY A 375 9.24 -18.56 -18.66
CA GLY A 375 8.63 -19.69 -17.95
C GLY A 375 8.62 -20.94 -18.83
N LYS A 376 7.85 -21.96 -18.41
CA LYS A 376 7.74 -23.25 -19.10
C LYS A 376 7.29 -23.11 -20.57
N TYR A 377 6.49 -22.08 -20.88
CA TYR A 377 5.89 -21.87 -22.20
C TYR A 377 6.67 -20.90 -23.08
N GLY A 378 7.94 -20.64 -22.72
CA GLY A 378 8.86 -19.77 -23.45
C GLY A 378 8.99 -18.38 -22.82
N THR A 379 9.72 -17.52 -23.51
CA THR A 379 10.05 -16.16 -23.09
C THR A 379 9.27 -15.15 -23.94
N LYS A 380 8.60 -14.20 -23.29
CA LYS A 380 7.93 -13.05 -23.92
C LYS A 380 8.64 -11.78 -23.50
N VAL A 381 8.84 -10.89 -24.46
CA VAL A 381 9.47 -9.60 -24.24
C VAL A 381 8.51 -8.48 -24.64
N TYR A 382 8.46 -7.44 -23.83
CA TYR A 382 7.62 -6.26 -24.00
C TYR A 382 8.51 -5.03 -24.03
N GLU A 383 8.22 -4.12 -24.94
CA GLU A 383 8.84 -2.79 -25.00
C GLU A 383 7.87 -1.78 -24.41
N GLU A 384 8.34 -1.02 -23.43
CA GLU A 384 7.55 -0.02 -22.70
C GLU A 384 8.21 1.34 -22.72
N HIS A 385 7.38 2.38 -22.75
CA HIS A 385 7.81 3.78 -22.72
C HIS A 385 7.17 4.49 -21.52
N PHE A 386 7.90 4.59 -20.43
CA PHE A 386 7.45 5.28 -19.22
C PHE A 386 7.74 6.76 -19.28
N MET A 387 6.85 7.57 -18.73
CA MET A 387 7.04 9.00 -18.58
C MET A 387 7.32 9.37 -17.10
N GLY A 388 7.93 10.54 -16.90
CA GLY A 388 8.18 11.08 -15.56
C GLY A 388 9.68 11.14 -15.20
N ASN A 389 9.95 11.27 -13.91
CA ASN A 389 11.32 11.31 -13.40
C ASN A 389 11.90 9.88 -13.27
N ARG A 390 13.20 9.82 -12.94
CA ARG A 390 13.92 8.55 -12.77
C ARG A 390 13.23 7.57 -11.82
N GLU A 391 12.69 8.06 -10.73
CA GLU A 391 12.00 7.22 -9.73
C GLU A 391 10.70 6.67 -10.30
N SER A 392 9.87 7.52 -10.91
CA SER A 392 8.61 7.12 -11.54
C SER A 392 8.81 6.05 -12.62
N ILE A 393 9.86 6.19 -13.45
CA ILE A 393 10.20 5.20 -14.48
C ILE A 393 10.57 3.86 -13.86
N ARG A 394 11.41 3.87 -12.82
CA ARG A 394 11.86 2.64 -12.15
C ARG A 394 10.71 1.89 -11.45
N TYR A 395 9.87 2.60 -10.70
CA TYR A 395 8.70 1.99 -10.04
C TYR A 395 7.66 1.55 -11.07
N GLY A 396 7.37 2.36 -12.09
CA GLY A 396 6.46 1.97 -13.17
C GLY A 396 6.92 0.72 -13.92
N ALA A 397 8.22 0.60 -14.18
CA ALA A 397 8.80 -0.60 -14.79
C ALA A 397 8.68 -1.83 -13.89
N ALA A 398 8.86 -1.67 -12.58
CA ALA A 398 8.70 -2.77 -11.62
C ALA A 398 7.24 -3.23 -11.50
N ASP A 399 6.30 -2.31 -11.37
CA ASP A 399 4.85 -2.63 -11.32
C ASP A 399 4.40 -3.32 -12.60
N LYS A 400 4.85 -2.82 -13.77
CA LYS A 400 4.52 -3.42 -15.06
C LYS A 400 5.14 -4.82 -15.23
N ALA A 401 6.33 -5.03 -14.68
CA ALA A 401 6.98 -6.35 -14.66
C ALA A 401 6.15 -7.37 -13.84
N LEU A 402 5.64 -6.97 -12.66
CA LEU A 402 4.74 -7.81 -11.85
C LEU A 402 3.41 -8.09 -12.59
N TYR A 403 2.88 -7.10 -13.29
CA TYR A 403 1.69 -7.28 -14.11
C TYR A 403 1.92 -8.31 -15.24
N TYR A 404 3.03 -8.24 -15.97
CA TYR A 404 3.29 -9.17 -17.06
C TYR A 404 3.52 -10.60 -16.58
N ILE A 405 4.15 -10.80 -15.43
CA ILE A 405 4.30 -12.15 -14.87
C ILE A 405 2.94 -12.71 -14.42
N LEU A 406 2.07 -11.88 -13.81
CA LEU A 406 0.69 -12.24 -13.47
C LEU A 406 -0.09 -12.68 -14.72
N GLN A 407 -0.04 -11.88 -15.78
CA GLN A 407 -0.70 -12.20 -17.06
C GLN A 407 -0.14 -13.47 -17.72
N TYR A 408 1.17 -13.64 -17.68
CA TYR A 408 1.82 -14.85 -18.20
C TYR A 408 1.29 -16.12 -17.51
N ILE A 409 1.17 -16.08 -16.19
CA ILE A 409 0.65 -17.22 -15.42
C ILE A 409 -0.84 -17.45 -15.75
N LYS A 410 -1.68 -16.40 -15.73
CA LYS A 410 -3.12 -16.51 -16.04
C LYS A 410 -3.38 -17.10 -17.42
N LEU A 411 -2.68 -16.64 -18.45
CA LEU A 411 -2.84 -17.11 -19.82
C LEU A 411 -2.42 -18.58 -19.99
N ASN A 412 -1.49 -19.08 -19.21
CA ASN A 412 -0.95 -20.42 -19.38
C ASN A 412 -1.49 -21.44 -18.35
N LYS A 413 -2.29 -21.01 -17.39
CA LYS A 413 -2.92 -21.87 -16.37
C LYS A 413 -4.44 -21.79 -16.36
N GLY A 414 -5.05 -20.87 -17.13
CA GLY A 414 -6.51 -20.68 -17.24
C GLY A 414 -7.17 -21.46 -18.36
N GLY A 415 -6.51 -22.48 -18.94
CA GLY A 415 -7.01 -23.38 -19.95
C GLY A 415 -7.26 -24.77 -19.40
#